data_cb4bcd8854e054b862904775d9af3c20
#
_entry.id   cb4bcd8854e054b862904775d9af3c20
#
_cell.length_a   1.000
_cell.length_b   1.000
_cell.length_c   1.000
_cell.angle_alpha   90.00
_cell.angle_beta   90.00
_cell.angle_gamma   90.00
#
_symmetry.space_group_name_H-M   'P 1'
#
loop_
_entity.id
_entity.type
_entity.pdbx_description
1 polymer ?
#
loop_
_entity_poly.entity_id
_entity_poly.type
_entity_poly.pdbx_seq_one_letter_code
_entity_poly.pdbx_strand_id
1 'polypeptide(L)'
;MKTQTRVVVIGGGIAGCSTLYHLTQEGMTDVVLVERNELTSGTTWHSAAQVTNFGMNQTMVGLKTHSINLYKDLAADLEYPVNYNHGDGGIRLANTEEQMEGYRHFASMARGMDVEFEVIDAAECARRHPLISTDNLIGGLWDGNDGDIDPAQLCQALARRARKAGAEVYRDTPVTG
;
A
#
# COMPACT_ATOMS: atom_id res chain seq x y z
N MET A 1 -0.40 18.08 -26.11
CA MET A 1 0.36 18.16 -24.83
C MET A 1 0.31 19.61 -24.34
N LYS A 2 0.06 19.80 -23.07
CA LYS A 2 0.08 21.10 -22.42
C LYS A 2 1.50 21.70 -22.48
N THR A 3 1.63 22.98 -22.78
CA THR A 3 2.94 23.65 -22.93
C THR A 3 3.44 24.31 -21.63
N GLN A 4 2.55 24.49 -20.67
CA GLN A 4 2.85 25.06 -19.36
C GLN A 4 1.94 24.45 -18.30
N THR A 5 2.45 24.24 -17.11
CA THR A 5 1.71 23.73 -15.95
C THR A 5 2.40 24.20 -14.66
N ARG A 6 1.67 24.27 -13.57
CA ARG A 6 2.23 24.63 -12.26
C ARG A 6 3.14 23.56 -11.68
N VAL A 7 2.79 22.29 -11.89
CA VAL A 7 3.54 21.14 -11.36
C VAL A 7 3.69 20.07 -12.42
N VAL A 8 4.88 19.52 -12.54
CA VAL A 8 5.17 18.34 -13.34
C VAL A 8 5.60 17.21 -12.39
N VAL A 9 4.91 16.08 -12.45
CA VAL A 9 5.29 14.84 -11.78
C VAL A 9 6.00 13.95 -12.79
N ILE A 10 7.22 13.53 -12.50
CA ILE A 10 8.03 12.70 -13.40
C ILE A 10 8.01 11.27 -12.90
N GLY A 11 7.48 10.36 -13.73
CA GLY A 11 7.40 8.93 -13.48
C GLY A 11 5.98 8.45 -13.13
N GLY A 12 5.52 7.42 -13.83
CA GLY A 12 4.19 6.82 -13.73
C GLY A 12 4.12 5.56 -12.88
N GLY A 13 5.04 5.36 -11.94
CA GLY A 13 4.95 4.33 -10.90
C GLY A 13 4.03 4.75 -9.76
N ILE A 14 3.94 3.91 -8.71
CA ILE A 14 3.03 4.16 -7.58
C ILE A 14 3.29 5.50 -6.90
N ALA A 15 4.55 5.89 -6.72
CA ALA A 15 4.89 7.18 -6.11
C ALA A 15 4.36 8.36 -6.93
N GLY A 16 4.60 8.37 -8.25
CA GLY A 16 4.11 9.45 -9.13
C GLY A 16 2.60 9.49 -9.26
N CYS A 17 1.94 8.34 -9.46
CA CYS A 17 0.47 8.28 -9.55
C CYS A 17 -0.18 8.70 -8.23
N SER A 18 0.38 8.30 -7.07
CA SER A 18 -0.09 8.73 -5.76
C SER A 18 0.12 10.23 -5.55
N THR A 19 1.29 10.76 -5.90
CA THR A 19 1.56 12.20 -5.82
C THR A 19 0.56 12.99 -6.67
N LEU A 20 0.36 12.59 -7.93
CA LEU A 20 -0.60 13.22 -8.83
C LEU A 20 -2.00 13.25 -8.22
N TYR A 21 -2.47 12.10 -7.72
CA TYR A 21 -3.77 11.97 -7.08
C TYR A 21 -3.92 12.90 -5.89
N HIS A 22 -2.98 12.87 -4.94
CA HIS A 22 -3.07 13.68 -3.73
C HIS A 22 -2.94 15.18 -4.02
N LEU A 23 -2.15 15.60 -5.00
CA LEU A 23 -2.13 16.99 -5.44
C LEU A 23 -3.52 17.45 -5.89
N THR A 24 -4.25 16.61 -6.63
CA THR A 24 -5.62 16.97 -7.03
C THR A 24 -6.60 17.00 -5.85
N GLN A 25 -6.42 16.15 -4.84
CA GLN A 25 -7.23 16.19 -3.62
C GLN A 25 -7.00 17.48 -2.82
N GLU A 26 -5.79 18.03 -2.86
CA GLU A 26 -5.43 19.33 -2.27
C GLU A 26 -5.85 20.52 -3.17
N GLY A 27 -6.64 20.30 -4.21
CA GLY A 27 -7.13 21.32 -5.12
C GLY A 27 -6.15 21.79 -6.19
N MET A 28 -4.98 21.15 -6.32
CA MET A 28 -3.99 21.45 -7.34
C MET A 28 -4.28 20.67 -8.62
N THR A 29 -5.09 21.25 -9.50
CA THR A 29 -5.54 20.59 -10.74
C THR A 29 -4.68 20.94 -11.96
N ASP A 30 -3.91 22.04 -11.90
CA ASP A 30 -2.94 22.41 -12.94
C ASP A 30 -1.63 21.62 -12.76
N VAL A 31 -1.73 20.31 -12.93
CA VAL A 31 -0.64 19.34 -12.75
C VAL A 31 -0.62 18.35 -13.89
N VAL A 32 0.59 17.97 -14.30
CA VAL A 32 0.87 17.00 -15.37
C VAL A 32 1.75 15.89 -14.80
N LEU A 33 1.46 14.64 -15.14
CA LEU A 33 2.37 13.53 -14.98
C LEU A 33 2.94 13.13 -16.33
N VAL A 34 4.25 12.97 -16.43
CA VAL A 34 4.95 12.44 -17.60
C VAL A 34 5.63 11.11 -17.25
N GLU A 35 5.40 10.11 -18.10
CA GLU A 35 6.00 8.78 -18.00
C GLU A 35 6.66 8.42 -19.33
N ARG A 36 7.89 7.92 -19.26
CA ARG A 36 8.67 7.57 -20.47
C ARG A 36 8.11 6.37 -21.24
N ASN A 37 7.39 5.48 -20.55
CA ASN A 37 6.78 4.28 -21.09
C ASN A 37 5.30 4.21 -20.65
N GLU A 38 4.79 3.01 -20.39
CA GLU A 38 3.49 2.79 -19.77
C GLU A 38 3.53 3.00 -18.25
N LEU A 39 2.40 3.41 -17.67
CA LEU A 39 2.27 3.46 -16.22
C LEU A 39 2.61 2.10 -15.62
N THR A 40 3.26 2.09 -14.48
CA THR A 40 3.68 0.89 -13.71
C THR A 40 4.83 0.07 -14.30
N SER A 41 5.28 0.34 -15.51
CA SER A 41 6.29 -0.48 -16.22
C SER A 41 7.67 -0.57 -15.53
N GLY A 42 7.93 0.26 -14.52
CA GLY A 42 9.16 0.26 -13.74
C GLY A 42 9.09 -0.64 -12.49
N THR A 43 9.69 -0.18 -11.40
CA THR A 43 9.78 -0.91 -10.11
C THR A 43 8.43 -1.34 -9.55
N THR A 44 7.36 -0.59 -9.80
CA THR A 44 6.02 -0.90 -9.28
C THR A 44 5.53 -2.26 -9.75
N TRP A 45 5.77 -2.64 -11.00
CA TRP A 45 5.42 -3.95 -11.53
C TRP A 45 6.09 -5.12 -10.82
N HIS A 46 7.28 -4.89 -10.24
CA HIS A 46 8.07 -5.91 -9.56
C HIS A 46 7.75 -6.02 -8.06
N SER A 47 6.77 -5.29 -7.57
CA SER A 47 6.37 -5.30 -6.17
C SER A 47 5.74 -6.65 -5.80
N ALA A 48 6.03 -7.14 -4.59
CA ALA A 48 5.28 -8.25 -3.99
C ALA A 48 3.84 -7.86 -3.63
N ALA A 49 3.51 -6.59 -3.72
CA ALA A 49 2.18 -6.01 -3.54
C ALA A 49 1.53 -6.25 -2.16
N GLN A 50 2.30 -6.66 -1.18
CA GLN A 50 1.80 -6.84 0.19
C GLN A 50 1.47 -5.48 0.83
N VAL A 51 0.31 -5.43 1.45
CA VAL A 51 -0.20 -4.27 2.20
C VAL A 51 -0.24 -4.63 3.66
N THR A 52 0.46 -3.84 4.49
CA THR A 52 0.58 -4.13 5.92
C THR A 52 0.51 -2.86 6.75
N ASN A 53 -0.14 -2.96 7.90
CA ASN A 53 -0.20 -1.88 8.89
C ASN A 53 0.97 -1.90 9.89
N PHE A 54 1.77 -2.96 9.90
CA PHE A 54 2.93 -3.06 10.76
C PHE A 54 3.93 -1.92 10.52
N GLY A 55 4.18 -1.08 11.53
CA GLY A 55 5.05 0.10 11.45
C GLY A 55 5.81 0.36 12.74
N MET A 56 7.05 0.85 12.63
CA MET A 56 7.96 1.05 13.77
C MET A 56 7.61 2.25 14.66
N ASN A 57 6.72 3.13 14.20
CA ASN A 57 6.34 4.34 14.94
C ASN A 57 4.98 4.86 14.47
N GLN A 58 4.41 5.80 15.24
CA GLN A 58 3.09 6.37 15.00
C GLN A 58 2.94 7.00 13.60
N THR A 59 3.96 7.68 13.10
CA THR A 59 3.93 8.30 11.76
C THR A 59 3.77 7.24 10.67
N MET A 60 4.54 6.15 10.75
CA MET A 60 4.47 5.06 9.77
C MET A 60 3.13 4.32 9.85
N VAL A 61 2.63 4.07 11.05
CA VAL A 61 1.29 3.47 11.25
C VAL A 61 0.22 4.38 10.63
N GLY A 62 0.27 5.69 10.90
CA GLY A 62 -0.69 6.65 10.33
C GLY A 62 -0.67 6.69 8.80
N LEU A 63 0.52 6.71 8.18
CA LEU A 63 0.66 6.67 6.72
C LEU A 63 0.11 5.37 6.12
N LYS A 64 0.37 4.24 6.74
CA LYS A 64 -0.12 2.94 6.28
C LYS A 64 -1.63 2.81 6.44
N THR A 65 -2.19 3.26 7.57
CA THR A 65 -3.63 3.31 7.79
C THR A 65 -4.33 4.18 6.74
N HIS A 66 -3.76 5.35 6.43
CA HIS A 66 -4.27 6.20 5.35
C HIS A 66 -4.28 5.45 4.00
N SER A 67 -3.18 4.77 3.66
CA SER A 67 -3.08 4.00 2.41
C SER A 67 -4.10 2.86 2.36
N ILE A 68 -4.24 2.10 3.45
CA ILE A 68 -5.22 1.00 3.55
C ILE A 68 -6.66 1.51 3.35
N ASN A 69 -7.00 2.63 3.96
CA ASN A 69 -8.33 3.23 3.81
C ASN A 69 -8.58 3.69 2.37
N LEU A 70 -7.56 4.29 1.73
CA LEU A 70 -7.64 4.66 0.31
C LEU A 70 -7.81 3.43 -0.58
N TYR A 71 -7.12 2.33 -0.30
CA TYR A 71 -7.24 1.09 -1.10
C TYR A 71 -8.62 0.46 -0.95
N LYS A 72 -9.22 0.47 0.25
CA LYS A 72 -10.60 0.04 0.47
C LYS A 72 -11.59 0.89 -0.33
N ASP A 73 -11.39 2.21 -0.36
CA ASP A 73 -12.20 3.14 -1.15
C ASP A 73 -12.04 2.90 -2.67
N LEU A 74 -10.82 2.65 -3.14
CA LEU A 74 -10.56 2.31 -4.54
C LEU A 74 -11.12 0.94 -4.95
N ALA A 75 -11.10 -0.03 -4.04
CA ALA A 75 -11.70 -1.34 -4.28
C ALA A 75 -13.24 -1.27 -4.37
N ALA A 76 -13.86 -0.33 -3.70
CA ALA A 76 -15.30 -0.08 -3.75
C ALA A 76 -15.75 0.78 -4.94
N ASP A 77 -14.83 1.26 -5.78
CA ASP A 77 -15.15 2.09 -6.95
C ASP A 77 -15.94 1.28 -7.99
N LEU A 78 -17.13 1.74 -8.37
CA LEU A 78 -18.01 1.01 -9.29
C LEU A 78 -17.54 1.04 -10.75
N GLU A 79 -16.73 2.03 -11.14
CA GLU A 79 -16.28 2.17 -12.51
C GLU A 79 -14.93 1.49 -12.77
N TYR A 80 -14.07 1.48 -11.76
CA TYR A 80 -12.74 0.89 -11.85
C TYR A 80 -12.31 0.33 -10.48
N PRO A 81 -12.92 -0.77 -10.04
CA PRO A 81 -12.56 -1.38 -8.76
C PRO A 81 -11.13 -1.93 -8.84
N VAL A 82 -10.33 -1.63 -7.81
CA VAL A 82 -8.99 -2.19 -7.65
C VAL A 82 -9.10 -3.54 -6.95
N ASN A 83 -8.40 -4.53 -7.46
CA ASN A 83 -8.30 -5.83 -6.79
C ASN A 83 -7.43 -5.67 -5.53
N TYR A 84 -8.09 -5.48 -4.40
CA TYR A 84 -7.51 -5.39 -3.08
C TYR A 84 -8.12 -6.47 -2.19
N ASN A 85 -7.34 -7.53 -1.93
CA ASN A 85 -7.70 -8.58 -1.00
C ASN A 85 -7.30 -8.15 0.41
N HIS A 86 -8.25 -8.07 1.31
CA HIS A 86 -8.04 -7.70 2.70
C HIS A 86 -8.99 -8.46 3.61
N GLY A 87 -8.59 -8.60 4.89
CA GLY A 87 -9.40 -9.30 5.88
C GLY A 87 -9.00 -10.76 6.09
N ASP A 88 -8.21 -11.35 5.19
CA ASP A 88 -7.60 -12.66 5.40
C ASP A 88 -6.38 -12.59 6.32
N GLY A 89 -5.88 -11.38 6.52
CA GLY A 89 -4.79 -11.05 7.43
C GLY A 89 -3.42 -11.51 7.00
N GLY A 90 -2.42 -11.19 7.83
CA GLY A 90 -1.02 -11.57 7.65
C GLY A 90 -0.37 -12.00 8.95
N ILE A 91 0.56 -12.94 8.88
CA ILE A 91 1.31 -13.44 10.04
C ILE A 91 2.78 -13.10 9.89
N ARG A 92 3.36 -12.48 10.90
CA ARG A 92 4.82 -12.39 11.06
C ARG A 92 5.27 -13.48 12.00
N LEU A 93 5.99 -14.45 11.48
CA LEU A 93 6.44 -15.63 12.24
C LEU A 93 7.58 -15.26 13.17
N ALA A 94 7.63 -15.91 14.33
CA ALA A 94 8.68 -15.79 15.33
C ALA A 94 9.28 -17.16 15.65
N ASN A 95 10.58 -17.27 15.45
CA ASN A 95 11.34 -18.48 15.73
C ASN A 95 12.19 -18.36 17.02
N THR A 96 12.18 -17.20 17.68
CA THR A 96 12.87 -16.94 18.93
C THR A 96 11.98 -16.24 19.93
N GLU A 97 12.23 -16.46 21.24
CA GLU A 97 11.50 -15.73 22.30
C GLU A 97 11.75 -14.22 22.22
N GLU A 98 12.93 -13.79 21.79
CA GLU A 98 13.23 -12.37 21.59
C GLU A 98 12.29 -11.73 20.53
N GLN A 99 12.03 -12.43 19.42
CA GLN A 99 11.07 -11.97 18.43
C GLN A 99 9.66 -11.90 19.01
N MET A 100 9.24 -12.93 19.77
CA MET A 100 7.93 -12.94 20.42
C MET A 100 7.76 -11.81 21.42
N GLU A 101 8.80 -11.53 22.19
CA GLU A 101 8.80 -10.40 23.14
C GLU A 101 8.69 -9.06 22.42
N GLY A 102 9.42 -8.90 21.30
CA GLY A 102 9.29 -7.76 20.40
C GLY A 102 7.86 -7.59 19.86
N TYR A 103 7.20 -8.68 19.47
CA TYR A 103 5.82 -8.66 18.99
C TYR A 103 4.81 -8.31 20.08
N ARG A 104 4.99 -8.83 21.33
CA ARG A 104 4.16 -8.45 22.47
C ARG A 104 4.27 -6.95 22.78
N HIS A 105 5.50 -6.45 22.78
CA HIS A 105 5.76 -5.02 22.97
C HIS A 105 5.12 -4.17 21.88
N PHE A 106 5.32 -4.55 20.62
CA PHE A 106 4.73 -3.85 19.47
C PHE A 106 3.20 -3.86 19.52
N ALA A 107 2.57 -5.00 19.78
CA ALA A 107 1.11 -5.11 19.90
C ALA A 107 0.57 -4.21 21.03
N SER A 108 1.30 -4.10 22.13
CA SER A 108 0.94 -3.19 23.22
C SER A 108 1.01 -1.72 22.82
N MET A 109 2.06 -1.31 22.10
CA MET A 109 2.18 0.06 21.59
C MET A 109 1.11 0.39 20.55
N ALA A 110 0.81 -0.53 19.67
CA ALA A 110 -0.13 -0.35 18.56
C ALA A 110 -1.56 -0.06 19.03
N ARG A 111 -1.97 -0.62 20.18
CA ARG A 111 -3.27 -0.31 20.80
C ARG A 111 -3.41 1.18 21.14
N GLY A 112 -2.32 1.84 21.51
CA GLY A 112 -2.30 3.29 21.74
C GLY A 112 -2.41 4.12 20.45
N MET A 113 -2.40 3.47 19.27
CA MET A 113 -2.54 4.09 17.95
C MET A 113 -3.83 3.63 17.24
N ASP A 114 -4.78 3.04 17.97
CA ASP A 114 -6.02 2.46 17.45
C ASP A 114 -5.80 1.37 16.38
N VAL A 115 -4.71 0.62 16.49
CA VAL A 115 -4.39 -0.54 15.64
C VAL A 115 -4.25 -1.78 16.49
N GLU A 116 -5.01 -2.82 16.13
CA GLU A 116 -4.98 -4.09 16.84
C GLU A 116 -4.11 -5.11 16.11
N PHE A 117 -3.18 -5.69 16.85
CA PHE A 117 -2.41 -6.85 16.47
C PHE A 117 -2.61 -7.94 17.51
N GLU A 118 -2.69 -9.18 17.06
CA GLU A 118 -2.86 -10.34 17.91
C GLU A 118 -1.55 -11.13 17.98
N VAL A 119 -1.07 -11.38 19.19
CA VAL A 119 0.06 -12.29 19.41
C VAL A 119 -0.49 -13.70 19.53
N ILE A 120 -0.09 -14.58 18.61
CA ILE A 120 -0.61 -15.93 18.46
C ILE A 120 0.50 -16.97 18.64
N ASP A 121 0.14 -18.16 19.09
CA ASP A 121 1.06 -19.29 19.22
C ASP A 121 1.25 -20.05 17.87
N ALA A 122 2.17 -21.01 17.87
CA ALA A 122 2.49 -21.77 16.66
C ALA A 122 1.29 -22.59 16.14
N ALA A 123 0.44 -23.10 17.02
CA ALA A 123 -0.73 -23.88 16.65
C ALA A 123 -1.76 -23.01 15.94
N GLU A 124 -1.98 -21.79 16.45
CA GLU A 124 -2.88 -20.83 15.81
C GLU A 124 -2.29 -20.28 14.50
N CYS A 125 -0.97 -20.11 14.40
CA CYS A 125 -0.32 -19.78 13.12
C CYS A 125 -0.63 -20.84 12.06
N ALA A 126 -0.46 -22.14 12.38
CA ALA A 126 -0.76 -23.24 11.47
C ALA A 126 -2.26 -23.32 11.11
N ARG A 127 -3.13 -23.02 12.07
CA ARG A 127 -4.58 -23.01 11.83
C ARG A 127 -4.99 -21.91 10.84
N ARG A 128 -4.41 -20.73 10.96
CA ARG A 128 -4.69 -19.59 10.06
C ARG A 128 -4.02 -19.72 8.70
N HIS A 129 -2.85 -20.35 8.66
CA HIS A 129 -2.10 -20.58 7.43
C HIS A 129 -1.55 -22.00 7.35
N PRO A 130 -2.33 -22.97 6.84
CA PRO A 130 -1.99 -24.40 6.88
C PRO A 130 -0.75 -24.82 6.08
N LEU A 131 -0.20 -23.95 5.26
CA LEU A 131 0.98 -24.22 4.42
C LEU A 131 2.32 -23.93 5.11
N ILE A 132 2.31 -23.30 6.29
CA ILE A 132 3.56 -23.00 7.02
C ILE A 132 4.04 -24.23 7.80
N SER A 133 5.37 -24.43 7.86
CA SER A 133 5.96 -25.35 8.82
C SER A 133 5.95 -24.77 10.22
N THR A 134 5.60 -25.59 11.19
CA THR A 134 5.69 -25.22 12.61
C THR A 134 7.01 -25.63 13.27
N ASP A 135 7.93 -26.22 12.51
CA ASP A 135 9.24 -26.62 13.00
C ASP A 135 10.00 -25.38 13.50
N ASN A 136 10.39 -25.39 14.77
CA ASN A 136 11.04 -24.27 15.46
C ASN A 136 10.23 -22.96 15.49
N LEU A 137 8.93 -23.01 15.19
CA LEU A 137 8.05 -21.85 15.30
C LEU A 137 7.54 -21.71 16.73
N ILE A 138 7.75 -20.54 17.34
CA ILE A 138 7.24 -20.23 18.69
C ILE A 138 5.85 -19.63 18.59
N GLY A 139 5.62 -18.79 17.59
CA GLY A 139 4.35 -18.11 17.37
C GLY A 139 4.46 -17.02 16.33
N GLY A 140 3.62 -16.01 16.44
CA GLY A 140 3.63 -14.90 15.49
C GLY A 140 2.83 -13.70 15.92
N LEU A 141 2.92 -12.66 15.12
CA LEU A 141 2.09 -11.47 15.19
C LEU A 141 1.12 -11.49 14.01
N TRP A 142 -0.15 -11.56 14.31
CA TRP A 142 -1.24 -11.50 13.34
C TRP A 142 -1.76 -10.08 13.18
N ASP A 143 -1.97 -9.65 11.94
CA ASP A 143 -2.70 -8.44 11.58
C ASP A 143 -3.87 -8.80 10.67
N GLY A 144 -5.09 -8.65 11.17
CA GLY A 144 -6.30 -8.94 10.40
C GLY A 144 -6.58 -7.94 9.25
N ASN A 145 -5.88 -6.83 9.21
CA ASN A 145 -5.98 -5.83 8.15
C ASN A 145 -4.92 -5.96 7.05
N ASP A 146 -3.94 -6.85 7.24
CA ASP A 146 -2.98 -7.15 6.19
C ASP A 146 -3.68 -7.76 4.96
N GLY A 147 -3.09 -7.55 3.79
CA GLY A 147 -3.62 -8.05 2.53
C GLY A 147 -2.66 -7.87 1.38
N ASP A 148 -3.17 -7.94 0.18
CA ASP A 148 -2.44 -7.68 -1.06
C ASP A 148 -3.28 -6.88 -2.05
N ILE A 149 -2.61 -6.17 -2.96
CA ILE A 149 -3.26 -5.31 -3.95
C ILE A 149 -2.61 -5.49 -5.32
N ASP A 150 -3.39 -5.40 -6.39
CA ASP A 150 -2.81 -5.30 -7.72
C ASP A 150 -2.13 -3.93 -7.92
N PRO A 151 -0.79 -3.87 -8.02
CA PRO A 151 -0.08 -2.59 -8.09
C PRO A 151 -0.31 -1.86 -9.41
N ALA A 152 -0.61 -2.59 -10.50
CA ALA A 152 -0.89 -1.96 -11.79
C ALA A 152 -2.29 -1.32 -11.77
N GLN A 153 -3.28 -2.04 -11.28
CA GLN A 153 -4.64 -1.49 -11.12
C GLN A 153 -4.64 -0.28 -10.18
N LEU A 154 -3.88 -0.34 -9.08
CA LEU A 154 -3.76 0.77 -8.14
C LEU A 154 -3.27 2.05 -8.83
N CYS A 155 -2.18 1.97 -9.60
CA CYS A 155 -1.65 3.12 -10.32
C CYS A 155 -2.66 3.67 -11.35
N GLN A 156 -3.32 2.79 -12.08
CA GLN A 156 -4.34 3.19 -13.05
C GLN A 156 -5.54 3.88 -12.38
N ALA A 157 -6.00 3.35 -11.25
CA ALA A 157 -7.10 3.94 -10.48
C ALA A 157 -6.76 5.34 -9.97
N LEU A 158 -5.57 5.51 -9.38
CA LEU A 158 -5.09 6.81 -8.90
C LEU A 158 -4.96 7.82 -10.05
N ALA A 159 -4.32 7.42 -11.16
CA ALA A 159 -4.18 8.27 -12.34
C ALA A 159 -5.55 8.63 -12.97
N ARG A 160 -6.50 7.67 -12.98
CA ARG A 160 -7.87 7.90 -13.46
C ARG A 160 -8.60 8.92 -12.59
N ARG A 161 -8.55 8.78 -11.26
CA ARG A 161 -9.18 9.74 -10.34
C ARG A 161 -8.56 11.13 -10.46
N ALA A 162 -7.23 11.22 -10.59
CA ALA A 162 -6.54 12.49 -10.82
C ALA A 162 -6.97 13.15 -12.13
N ARG A 163 -7.11 12.38 -13.22
CA ARG A 163 -7.63 12.90 -14.51
C ARG A 163 -9.06 13.41 -14.40
N LYS A 164 -9.94 12.71 -13.68
CA LYS A 164 -11.31 13.18 -13.44
C LYS A 164 -11.33 14.50 -12.69
N ALA A 165 -10.33 14.76 -11.85
CA ALA A 165 -10.15 16.02 -11.13
C ALA A 165 -9.46 17.11 -11.96
N GLY A 166 -9.02 16.85 -13.21
CA GLY A 166 -8.45 17.83 -14.12
C GLY A 166 -6.95 17.69 -14.37
N ALA A 167 -6.24 16.75 -13.74
CA ALA A 167 -4.84 16.47 -14.05
C ALA A 167 -4.67 15.82 -15.42
N GLU A 168 -3.49 16.01 -16.03
CA GLU A 168 -3.15 15.36 -17.30
C GLU A 168 -2.04 14.31 -17.10
N VAL A 169 -2.10 13.24 -17.89
CA VAL A 169 -1.10 12.16 -17.83
C VAL A 169 -0.65 11.86 -19.25
N TYR A 170 0.64 12.00 -19.51
CA TYR A 170 1.28 11.73 -20.78
C TYR A 170 2.23 10.53 -20.64
N ARG A 171 1.94 9.47 -21.36
CA ARG A 171 2.81 8.31 -21.53
C ARG A 171 3.72 8.51 -22.73
N ASP A 172 4.70 7.64 -22.91
CA ASP A 172 5.70 7.70 -24.00
C ASP A 172 6.36 9.09 -24.09
N THR A 173 6.57 9.71 -22.91
CA THR A 173 7.05 11.09 -22.79
C THR A 173 8.27 11.13 -21.87
N PRO A 174 9.46 10.77 -22.37
CA PRO A 174 10.69 10.81 -21.59
C PRO A 174 11.12 12.26 -21.33
N VAL A 175 11.58 12.52 -20.10
CA VAL A 175 12.24 13.78 -19.76
C VAL A 175 13.71 13.65 -20.11
N THR A 176 14.23 14.57 -20.93
CA THR A 176 15.59 14.52 -21.47
C THR A 176 16.51 15.61 -20.96
N GLY A 177 16.03 16.56 -20.18
CA GLY A 177 16.82 17.67 -19.61
C GLY A 177 15.94 18.79 -19.11
#